data_9ca880dc166417c4956dcae986a6d4c1
#
_entry.id   9ca880dc166417c4956dcae986a6d4c1
#
_cell.length_a   1.000
_cell.length_b   1.000
_cell.length_c   1.000
_cell.angle_alpha   90.00
_cell.angle_beta   90.00
_cell.angle_gamma   90.00
#
_symmetry.space_group_name_H-M   'P 1'
#
loop_
_entity.id
_entity.type
_entity.pdbx_description
1 polymer ?
#
loop_
_entity_poly.entity_id
_entity_poly.type
_entity_poly.pdbx_seq_one_letter_code
_entity_poly.pdbx_strand_id
1 'polypeptide(L)'
;MDMWAIQLFKLNFDHREVDAVANVVAGGWLSMGEKTSAFECEFGRFLGDGVLCSAVSNGTAALHMALLALDIGVDDEVIIPSLTFVADVNVVNLVGAVPILADATSLIDWNMSVDTIAARITDRTKAVIVVHYAGYPCKDIVAISQLCQERGIGLIEDVAHAPGAAIDGKVCGTFGDIGCFSFFSNKNLSIGEGGMVSTLDPKLDKKLGYLRSHGMTTLTLDRHKGRAITYDVAQPGLNYRMDEMRAAIGSVQLDKLPAGNARRGELTERYRSNLRGSAVSIPFGEQASNATSVYHILPVLLPENADRIAVIGALKEKGIQSSIHYPPFWDFIAYKGQFSPNDSPVTADICRRQLTLPLFPTMTEDEVDEVCNALLEALA
;
A
#
# COMPACT_ATOMS: atom_id res chain seq x y z
N MET A 1 -26.28 9.52 -6.65
CA MET A 1 -26.12 10.93 -7.02
C MET A 1 -24.71 11.33 -6.65
N ASP A 2 -23.89 11.63 -7.64
CA ASP A 2 -22.52 12.02 -7.39
C ASP A 2 -22.50 13.42 -6.77
N MET A 3 -22.15 13.49 -5.50
CA MET A 3 -22.03 14.73 -4.73
C MET A 3 -20.83 15.57 -5.21
N TRP A 4 -19.90 14.94 -5.97
CA TRP A 4 -18.68 15.53 -6.44
C TRP A 4 -18.64 15.63 -7.95
N ALA A 5 -18.25 16.79 -8.50
CA ALA A 5 -17.95 16.96 -9.91
C ALA A 5 -16.65 16.22 -10.26
N ILE A 6 -15.61 16.35 -9.40
CA ILE A 6 -14.34 15.63 -9.52
C ILE A 6 -14.10 14.85 -8.24
N GLN A 7 -14.19 13.52 -8.33
CA GLN A 7 -13.95 12.59 -7.23
C GLN A 7 -12.45 12.44 -6.94
N LEU A 8 -12.08 12.07 -5.71
CA LEU A 8 -10.70 11.82 -5.33
C LEU A 8 -10.09 10.64 -6.10
N PHE A 9 -10.88 9.60 -6.31
CA PHE A 9 -10.55 8.41 -7.10
C PHE A 9 -11.78 7.91 -7.83
N LYS A 10 -11.56 7.15 -8.92
CA LYS A 10 -12.61 6.51 -9.71
C LYS A 10 -12.11 5.16 -10.22
N LEU A 11 -12.98 4.15 -10.17
CA LEU A 11 -12.68 2.82 -10.70
C LEU A 11 -12.60 2.85 -12.23
N ASN A 12 -11.67 2.09 -12.80
CA ASN A 12 -11.55 1.87 -14.25
C ASN A 12 -12.21 0.55 -14.70
N PHE A 13 -13.30 0.17 -14.04
CA PHE A 13 -14.04 -1.04 -14.36
C PHE A 13 -14.80 -0.90 -15.68
N ASP A 14 -14.88 -2.02 -16.42
CA ASP A 14 -15.68 -2.17 -17.63
C ASP A 14 -16.41 -3.54 -17.63
N HIS A 15 -16.86 -4.00 -18.78
CA HIS A 15 -17.55 -5.29 -18.91
C HIS A 15 -16.67 -6.49 -18.53
N ARG A 16 -15.34 -6.40 -18.62
CA ARG A 16 -14.42 -7.52 -18.32
C ARG A 16 -14.49 -7.96 -16.87
N GLU A 17 -14.56 -7.03 -15.93
CA GLU A 17 -14.72 -7.36 -14.50
C GLU A 17 -16.10 -7.97 -14.23
N VAL A 18 -17.15 -7.45 -14.88
CA VAL A 18 -18.53 -7.98 -14.75
C VAL A 18 -18.58 -9.43 -15.27
N ASP A 19 -18.04 -9.68 -16.46
CA ASP A 19 -18.02 -10.99 -17.08
C ASP A 19 -17.18 -11.99 -16.27
N ALA A 20 -16.04 -11.55 -15.72
CA ALA A 20 -15.19 -12.37 -14.87
C ALA A 20 -15.94 -12.88 -13.62
N VAL A 21 -16.67 -12.00 -12.93
CA VAL A 21 -17.49 -12.36 -11.76
C VAL A 21 -18.66 -13.24 -12.15
N ALA A 22 -19.37 -12.90 -13.24
CA ALA A 22 -20.51 -13.70 -13.71
C ALA A 22 -20.09 -15.14 -14.01
N ASN A 23 -18.94 -15.36 -14.65
CA ASN A 23 -18.39 -16.68 -14.95
C ASN A 23 -18.07 -17.48 -13.67
N VAL A 24 -17.53 -16.83 -12.62
CA VAL A 24 -17.28 -17.49 -11.33
C VAL A 24 -18.59 -17.93 -10.68
N VAL A 25 -19.60 -17.06 -10.66
CA VAL A 25 -20.91 -17.38 -10.07
C VAL A 25 -21.59 -18.50 -10.84
N ALA A 26 -21.56 -18.47 -12.17
CA ALA A 26 -22.10 -19.52 -13.03
C ALA A 26 -21.38 -20.87 -12.84
N GLY A 27 -20.08 -20.85 -12.55
CA GLY A 27 -19.28 -22.05 -12.25
C GLY A 27 -19.56 -22.70 -10.89
N GLY A 28 -20.22 -21.98 -9.98
CA GLY A 28 -20.71 -22.53 -8.69
C GLY A 28 -19.65 -22.73 -7.60
N TRP A 29 -18.35 -22.44 -7.84
CA TRP A 29 -17.30 -22.49 -6.82
C TRP A 29 -16.87 -21.08 -6.45
N LEU A 30 -17.18 -20.64 -5.22
CA LEU A 30 -16.99 -19.25 -4.77
C LEU A 30 -15.82 -19.06 -3.79
N SER A 31 -15.52 -20.06 -2.96
CA SER A 31 -14.39 -19.97 -2.02
C SER A 31 -13.06 -20.17 -2.74
N MET A 32 -11.95 -19.85 -2.07
CA MET A 32 -10.60 -19.96 -2.61
C MET A 32 -10.37 -21.23 -3.45
N GLY A 33 -9.96 -21.09 -4.70
CA GLY A 33 -9.84 -22.18 -5.66
C GLY A 33 -8.93 -21.85 -6.85
N GLU A 34 -9.37 -22.19 -8.06
CA GLU A 34 -8.54 -22.09 -9.28
C GLU A 34 -8.29 -20.66 -9.73
N LYS A 35 -9.27 -19.74 -9.58
CA LYS A 35 -9.10 -18.33 -9.93
C LYS A 35 -8.11 -17.66 -8.98
N THR A 36 -8.20 -17.98 -7.68
CA THR A 36 -7.26 -17.49 -6.69
C THR A 36 -5.84 -17.97 -7.00
N SER A 37 -5.64 -19.25 -7.30
CA SER A 37 -4.34 -19.79 -7.67
C SER A 37 -3.79 -19.19 -8.98
N ALA A 38 -4.66 -18.95 -9.97
CA ALA A 38 -4.27 -18.29 -11.21
C ALA A 38 -3.80 -16.86 -10.96
N PHE A 39 -4.57 -16.09 -10.19
CA PHE A 39 -4.20 -14.72 -9.83
C PHE A 39 -2.89 -14.65 -9.03
N GLU A 40 -2.65 -15.56 -8.08
CA GLU A 40 -1.38 -15.68 -7.36
C GLU A 40 -0.20 -15.90 -8.33
N CYS A 41 -0.34 -16.84 -9.28
CA CYS A 41 0.69 -17.12 -10.29
C CYS A 41 0.91 -15.93 -11.24
N GLU A 42 -0.14 -15.26 -11.68
CA GLU A 42 -0.07 -14.09 -12.57
C GLU A 42 0.62 -12.91 -11.87
N PHE A 43 0.23 -12.67 -10.61
CA PHE A 43 0.82 -11.61 -9.81
C PHE A 43 2.29 -11.88 -9.47
N GLY A 44 2.65 -13.14 -9.16
CA GLY A 44 4.04 -13.54 -8.95
C GLY A 44 4.91 -13.28 -10.17
N ARG A 45 4.43 -13.64 -11.40
CA ARG A 45 5.12 -13.35 -12.66
C ARG A 45 5.27 -11.84 -12.92
N PHE A 46 4.24 -11.06 -12.55
CA PHE A 46 4.30 -9.60 -12.67
C PHE A 46 5.37 -9.00 -11.75
N LEU A 47 5.59 -9.55 -10.57
CA LEU A 47 6.62 -9.09 -9.63
C LEU A 47 8.04 -9.53 -10.03
N GLY A 48 8.19 -10.68 -10.70
CA GLY A 48 9.47 -11.17 -11.18
C GLY A 48 9.65 -12.69 -11.06
N ASP A 49 10.76 -13.19 -11.55
CA ASP A 49 11.04 -14.61 -11.56
C ASP A 49 11.23 -15.16 -10.13
N GLY A 50 10.58 -16.29 -9.85
CA GLY A 50 10.72 -17.01 -8.58
C GLY A 50 9.92 -16.40 -7.42
N VAL A 51 9.15 -15.32 -7.64
CA VAL A 51 8.32 -14.72 -6.59
C VAL A 51 7.09 -15.60 -6.34
N LEU A 52 6.90 -15.98 -5.09
CA LEU A 52 5.76 -16.75 -4.60
C LEU A 52 4.73 -15.79 -3.99
N CYS A 53 3.46 -16.01 -4.29
CA CYS A 53 2.37 -15.12 -3.87
C CYS A 53 1.24 -15.89 -3.17
N SER A 54 0.70 -15.29 -2.13
CA SER A 54 -0.47 -15.76 -1.40
C SER A 54 -1.54 -14.68 -1.33
N ALA A 55 -2.67 -14.85 -2.02
CA ALA A 55 -3.79 -13.92 -2.00
C ALA A 55 -4.53 -13.96 -0.67
N VAL A 56 -4.84 -12.78 -0.11
CA VAL A 56 -5.44 -12.60 1.20
C VAL A 56 -6.65 -11.67 1.16
N SER A 57 -7.40 -11.61 2.26
CA SER A 57 -8.67 -10.88 2.34
C SER A 57 -8.54 -9.36 2.23
N ASN A 58 -7.39 -8.78 2.62
CA ASN A 58 -7.07 -7.35 2.53
C ASN A 58 -5.59 -7.09 2.85
N GLY A 59 -5.11 -5.85 2.65
CA GLY A 59 -3.72 -5.47 2.94
C GLY A 59 -3.34 -5.56 4.42
N THR A 60 -4.25 -5.24 5.33
CA THR A 60 -4.01 -5.39 6.79
C THR A 60 -3.78 -6.85 7.18
N ALA A 61 -4.53 -7.79 6.55
CA ALA A 61 -4.30 -9.22 6.72
C ALA A 61 -2.93 -9.65 6.18
N ALA A 62 -2.46 -9.05 5.08
CA ALA A 62 -1.11 -9.29 4.54
C ALA A 62 -0.03 -8.87 5.55
N LEU A 63 -0.11 -7.65 6.08
CA LEU A 63 0.84 -7.13 7.08
C LEU A 63 0.83 -7.95 8.38
N HIS A 64 -0.36 -8.30 8.88
CA HIS A 64 -0.49 -9.14 10.08
C HIS A 64 0.15 -10.51 9.89
N MET A 65 -0.12 -11.16 8.75
CA MET A 65 0.49 -12.45 8.42
C MET A 65 2.01 -12.35 8.24
N ALA A 66 2.51 -11.24 7.69
CA ALA A 66 3.94 -11.02 7.53
C ALA A 66 4.67 -10.99 8.89
N LEU A 67 4.12 -10.25 9.88
CA LEU A 67 4.67 -10.23 11.24
C LEU A 67 4.64 -11.63 11.88
N LEU A 68 3.51 -12.33 11.79
CA LEU A 68 3.39 -13.71 12.32
C LEU A 68 4.33 -14.69 11.60
N ALA A 69 4.55 -14.52 10.30
CA ALA A 69 5.45 -15.39 9.52
C ALA A 69 6.93 -15.19 9.91
N LEU A 70 7.29 -13.98 10.32
CA LEU A 70 8.62 -13.64 10.84
C LEU A 70 8.76 -13.89 12.36
N ASP A 71 7.77 -14.53 12.99
CA ASP A 71 7.73 -14.84 14.44
C ASP A 71 7.84 -13.59 15.34
N ILE A 72 7.35 -12.43 14.87
CA ILE A 72 7.30 -11.19 15.64
C ILE A 72 6.18 -11.29 16.69
N GLY A 73 6.49 -10.90 17.92
CA GLY A 73 5.57 -11.02 19.05
C GLY A 73 5.84 -10.05 20.19
N VAL A 74 5.45 -10.47 21.39
CA VAL A 74 5.50 -9.65 22.60
C VAL A 74 6.93 -9.16 22.89
N ASP A 75 7.07 -7.89 23.23
CA ASP A 75 8.32 -7.19 23.55
C ASP A 75 9.28 -6.95 22.36
N ASP A 76 9.01 -7.50 21.18
CA ASP A 76 9.75 -7.16 19.97
C ASP A 76 9.44 -5.73 19.53
N GLU A 77 10.42 -5.02 18.99
CA GLU A 77 10.24 -3.72 18.39
C GLU A 77 10.15 -3.85 16.86
N VAL A 78 9.17 -3.14 16.29
CA VAL A 78 9.01 -3.02 14.83
C VAL A 78 9.11 -1.55 14.44
N ILE A 79 10.10 -1.21 13.62
CA ILE A 79 10.25 0.14 13.08
C ILE A 79 9.27 0.30 11.93
N ILE A 80 8.46 1.37 11.97
CA ILE A 80 7.46 1.73 10.96
C ILE A 80 7.58 3.21 10.58
N PRO A 81 7.10 3.64 9.40
CA PRO A 81 7.07 5.07 9.08
C PRO A 81 6.16 5.84 10.02
N SER A 82 6.55 7.04 10.40
CA SER A 82 5.69 7.97 11.12
C SER A 82 4.56 8.54 10.25
N LEU A 83 4.75 8.54 8.91
CA LEU A 83 3.74 8.87 7.91
C LEU A 83 3.28 7.62 7.17
N THR A 84 2.24 6.99 7.66
CA THR A 84 1.62 5.84 6.99
C THR A 84 0.16 5.68 7.39
N PHE A 85 -0.53 4.70 6.79
CA PHE A 85 -1.87 4.31 7.21
C PHE A 85 -1.83 3.56 8.55
N VAL A 86 -2.88 3.73 9.32
CA VAL A 86 -3.00 3.16 10.69
C VAL A 86 -2.86 1.63 10.74
N ALA A 87 -2.97 0.93 9.61
CA ALA A 87 -2.82 -0.53 9.57
C ALA A 87 -1.45 -0.99 10.08
N ASP A 88 -0.36 -0.27 9.75
CA ASP A 88 0.99 -0.64 10.18
C ASP A 88 1.15 -0.60 11.70
N VAL A 89 0.63 0.44 12.36
CA VAL A 89 0.61 0.51 13.83
C VAL A 89 -0.29 -0.58 14.43
N ASN A 90 -1.47 -0.76 13.83
CA ASN A 90 -2.46 -1.72 14.34
C ASN A 90 -1.90 -3.14 14.34
N VAL A 91 -1.30 -3.59 13.24
CA VAL A 91 -0.81 -4.99 13.15
C VAL A 91 0.35 -5.25 14.09
N VAL A 92 1.23 -4.26 14.31
CA VAL A 92 2.31 -4.37 15.30
C VAL A 92 1.75 -4.52 16.71
N ASN A 93 0.78 -3.68 17.10
CA ASN A 93 0.13 -3.81 18.39
C ASN A 93 -0.67 -5.13 18.54
N LEU A 94 -1.30 -5.60 17.46
CA LEU A 94 -2.10 -6.85 17.49
C LEU A 94 -1.26 -8.10 17.72
N VAL A 95 0.00 -8.12 17.30
CA VAL A 95 0.92 -9.23 17.61
C VAL A 95 1.60 -9.06 18.98
N GLY A 96 1.32 -7.95 19.70
CA GLY A 96 1.92 -7.65 21.01
C GLY A 96 3.30 -6.99 20.94
N ALA A 97 3.77 -6.65 19.73
CA ALA A 97 5.03 -5.95 19.53
C ALA A 97 4.88 -4.43 19.76
N VAL A 98 5.99 -3.73 19.84
CA VAL A 98 6.07 -2.30 20.11
C VAL A 98 6.39 -1.55 18.81
N PRO A 99 5.50 -0.68 18.30
CA PRO A 99 5.77 0.12 17.12
C PRO A 99 6.73 1.28 17.46
N ILE A 100 7.81 1.40 16.70
CA ILE A 100 8.83 2.45 16.81
C ILE A 100 8.76 3.31 15.55
N LEU A 101 8.46 4.60 15.70
CA LEU A 101 8.32 5.51 14.56
C LEU A 101 9.68 5.96 14.02
N ALA A 102 9.91 5.82 12.73
CA ALA A 102 10.98 6.47 11.98
C ALA A 102 10.42 7.64 11.17
N ASP A 103 11.07 8.79 11.22
CA ASP A 103 10.61 10.02 10.57
C ASP A 103 10.72 9.94 9.05
N ALA A 104 9.98 10.79 8.35
CA ALA A 104 10.16 11.01 6.92
C ALA A 104 11.55 11.61 6.66
N THR A 105 12.12 11.34 5.48
CA THR A 105 13.46 11.82 5.10
C THR A 105 13.50 13.34 5.04
N SER A 106 12.50 13.97 4.44
CA SER A 106 12.41 15.43 4.28
C SER A 106 11.03 15.88 3.80
N LEU A 107 10.81 17.18 3.68
CA LEU A 107 9.56 17.75 3.11
C LEU A 107 9.38 17.46 1.61
N ILE A 108 10.43 17.02 0.90
CA ILE A 108 10.40 16.68 -0.51
C ILE A 108 10.48 15.18 -0.76
N ASP A 109 10.82 14.38 0.24
CA ASP A 109 10.81 12.90 0.21
C ASP A 109 10.19 12.39 1.50
N TRP A 110 8.95 11.91 1.40
CA TRP A 110 8.14 11.51 2.55
C TRP A 110 8.31 10.04 2.94
N ASN A 111 9.13 9.29 2.20
CA ASN A 111 9.56 7.95 2.59
C ASN A 111 10.59 8.01 3.73
N MET A 112 10.76 6.90 4.44
CA MET A 112 11.90 6.71 5.35
C MET A 112 13.21 6.61 4.57
N SER A 113 14.32 6.90 5.26
CA SER A 113 15.68 6.62 4.76
C SER A 113 16.39 5.59 5.63
N VAL A 114 17.53 5.09 5.14
CA VAL A 114 18.40 4.21 5.92
C VAL A 114 18.83 4.88 7.23
N ASP A 115 19.08 6.20 7.23
CA ASP A 115 19.51 6.95 8.40
C ASP A 115 18.39 7.09 9.44
N THR A 116 17.15 7.39 8.99
CA THR A 116 16.01 7.51 9.91
C THR A 116 15.64 6.18 10.55
N ILE A 117 15.86 5.05 9.86
CA ILE A 117 15.70 3.70 10.39
C ILE A 117 16.86 3.36 11.36
N ALA A 118 18.12 3.56 10.93
CA ALA A 118 19.30 3.23 11.74
C ALA A 118 19.30 3.94 13.10
N ALA A 119 18.83 5.19 13.15
CA ALA A 119 18.69 5.96 14.38
C ALA A 119 17.68 5.37 15.39
N ARG A 120 16.84 4.42 14.98
CA ARG A 120 15.78 3.80 15.80
C ARG A 120 16.06 2.33 16.14
N ILE A 121 17.12 1.71 15.59
CA ILE A 121 17.46 0.32 15.86
C ILE A 121 17.95 0.16 17.30
N THR A 122 17.40 -0.84 18.00
CA THR A 122 17.82 -1.32 19.32
C THR A 122 18.06 -2.83 19.28
N ASP A 123 18.48 -3.42 20.38
CA ASP A 123 18.63 -4.88 20.51
C ASP A 123 17.29 -5.64 20.42
N ARG A 124 16.18 -4.94 20.65
CA ARG A 124 14.81 -5.47 20.54
C ARG A 124 14.20 -5.33 19.16
N THR A 125 14.82 -4.60 18.24
CA THR A 125 14.32 -4.45 16.88
C THR A 125 14.39 -5.78 16.13
N LYS A 126 13.22 -6.29 15.69
CA LYS A 126 13.10 -7.56 14.99
C LYS A 126 12.59 -7.41 13.57
N ALA A 127 11.87 -6.32 13.27
CA ALA A 127 11.41 -6.04 11.91
C ALA A 127 11.41 -4.55 11.61
N VAL A 128 11.46 -4.25 10.31
CA VAL A 128 11.19 -2.93 9.73
C VAL A 128 10.06 -3.10 8.72
N ILE A 129 9.04 -2.24 8.78
CA ILE A 129 8.03 -2.10 7.74
C ILE A 129 8.38 -0.84 6.94
N VAL A 130 8.68 -0.98 5.66
CA VAL A 130 8.89 0.14 4.74
C VAL A 130 7.64 0.33 3.90
N VAL A 131 7.12 1.55 3.87
CA VAL A 131 6.01 1.92 2.97
C VAL A 131 6.57 2.63 1.75
N HIS A 132 6.15 2.23 0.55
CA HIS A 132 6.41 2.95 -0.68
C HIS A 132 5.30 4.00 -0.90
N TYR A 133 5.43 5.12 -0.18
CA TYR A 133 4.36 6.11 -0.03
C TYR A 133 3.92 6.72 -1.37
N ALA A 134 2.62 6.91 -1.52
CA ALA A 134 1.97 7.54 -2.69
C ALA A 134 2.27 6.89 -4.05
N GLY A 135 2.88 5.69 -4.07
CA GLY A 135 3.29 5.01 -5.29
C GLY A 135 4.72 5.35 -5.74
N TYR A 136 5.48 5.98 -4.88
CA TYR A 136 6.91 6.27 -5.09
C TYR A 136 7.75 5.25 -4.32
N PRO A 137 8.65 4.51 -4.98
CA PRO A 137 9.51 3.58 -4.29
C PRO A 137 10.39 4.31 -3.27
N CYS A 138 10.55 3.74 -2.08
CA CYS A 138 11.54 4.22 -1.12
C CYS A 138 12.92 4.14 -1.79
N LYS A 139 13.57 5.28 -2.01
CA LYS A 139 14.82 5.35 -2.77
C LYS A 139 15.97 4.58 -2.11
N ASP A 140 15.92 4.46 -0.78
CA ASP A 140 16.95 3.79 0.02
C ASP A 140 16.63 2.29 0.22
N ILE A 141 15.61 1.71 -0.44
CA ILE A 141 15.15 0.34 -0.16
C ILE A 141 16.28 -0.70 -0.28
N VAL A 142 17.22 -0.53 -1.20
CA VAL A 142 18.37 -1.43 -1.36
C VAL A 142 19.30 -1.33 -0.13
N ALA A 143 19.62 -0.11 0.32
CA ALA A 143 20.46 0.09 1.50
C ALA A 143 19.75 -0.35 2.78
N ILE A 144 18.44 -0.15 2.88
CA ILE A 144 17.61 -0.62 4.00
C ILE A 144 17.60 -2.15 4.04
N SER A 145 17.41 -2.82 2.89
CA SER A 145 17.47 -4.29 2.78
C SER A 145 18.81 -4.83 3.26
N GLN A 146 19.92 -4.20 2.84
CA GLN A 146 21.26 -4.56 3.27
C GLN A 146 21.44 -4.36 4.78
N LEU A 147 21.03 -3.21 5.33
CA LEU A 147 21.10 -2.93 6.77
C LEU A 147 20.32 -3.97 7.58
N CYS A 148 19.11 -4.32 7.16
CA CYS A 148 18.28 -5.32 7.82
C CYS A 148 18.95 -6.70 7.79
N GLN A 149 19.49 -7.12 6.65
CA GLN A 149 20.22 -8.38 6.50
C GLN A 149 21.46 -8.45 7.41
N GLU A 150 22.26 -7.39 7.45
CA GLU A 150 23.47 -7.31 8.31
C GLU A 150 23.14 -7.39 9.80
N ARG A 151 21.96 -6.92 10.19
CA ARG A 151 21.51 -6.90 11.60
C ARG A 151 20.61 -8.08 11.98
N GLY A 152 20.26 -8.96 11.04
CA GLY A 152 19.31 -10.04 11.26
C GLY A 152 17.90 -9.55 11.61
N ILE A 153 17.49 -8.42 11.04
CA ILE A 153 16.17 -7.79 11.19
C ILE A 153 15.32 -8.14 9.96
N GLY A 154 14.08 -8.59 10.18
CA GLY A 154 13.14 -8.87 9.10
C GLY A 154 12.72 -7.59 8.36
N LEU A 155 12.66 -7.62 7.03
CA LEU A 155 12.19 -6.50 6.22
C LEU A 155 10.84 -6.83 5.57
N ILE A 156 9.82 -6.03 5.90
CA ILE A 156 8.48 -6.09 5.31
C ILE A 156 8.31 -4.84 4.44
N GLU A 157 7.88 -5.02 3.19
CA GLU A 157 7.52 -3.91 2.32
C GLU A 157 5.99 -3.77 2.29
N ASP A 158 5.44 -2.65 2.77
CA ASP A 158 4.06 -2.27 2.49
C ASP A 158 4.00 -1.60 1.11
N VAL A 159 3.52 -2.34 0.16
CA VAL A 159 3.37 -1.96 -1.25
C VAL A 159 1.92 -1.58 -1.59
N ALA A 160 1.09 -1.31 -0.55
CA ALA A 160 -0.33 -0.97 -0.75
C ALA A 160 -0.55 0.26 -1.65
N HIS A 161 0.45 1.14 -1.78
CA HIS A 161 0.42 2.29 -2.69
C HIS A 161 1.22 2.08 -3.98
N ALA A 162 2.01 1.02 -4.08
CA ALA A 162 3.07 0.94 -5.07
C ALA A 162 3.12 -0.34 -5.93
N PRO A 163 1.97 -0.97 -6.31
CA PRO A 163 2.01 -2.18 -7.15
C PRO A 163 2.60 -1.86 -8.54
N GLY A 164 3.79 -2.40 -8.80
CA GLY A 164 4.54 -2.18 -10.04
C GLY A 164 5.57 -1.05 -9.98
N ALA A 165 5.73 -0.37 -8.83
CA ALA A 165 6.87 0.52 -8.62
C ALA A 165 8.17 -0.29 -8.56
N ALA A 166 9.30 0.29 -9.03
CA ALA A 166 10.56 -0.43 -9.14
C ALA A 166 11.76 0.48 -8.95
N ILE A 167 12.91 -0.11 -8.58
CA ILE A 167 14.23 0.51 -8.61
C ILE A 167 15.18 -0.44 -9.36
N ASP A 168 15.91 0.08 -10.34
CA ASP A 168 16.80 -0.70 -11.22
C ASP A 168 16.09 -1.90 -11.89
N GLY A 169 14.79 -1.76 -12.18
CA GLY A 169 13.95 -2.81 -12.76
C GLY A 169 13.49 -3.88 -11.78
N LYS A 170 13.95 -3.86 -10.52
CA LYS A 170 13.46 -4.75 -9.47
C LYS A 170 12.20 -4.16 -8.83
N VAL A 171 11.11 -4.91 -8.83
CA VAL A 171 9.79 -4.44 -8.40
C VAL A 171 9.69 -4.39 -6.87
N CYS A 172 9.06 -3.34 -6.32
CA CYS A 172 8.76 -3.23 -4.89
C CYS A 172 7.90 -4.40 -4.40
N GLY A 173 8.18 -4.87 -3.19
CA GLY A 173 7.61 -6.10 -2.63
C GLY A 173 8.49 -7.34 -2.88
N THR A 174 9.73 -7.14 -3.41
CA THR A 174 10.71 -8.20 -3.63
C THR A 174 12.09 -7.88 -3.05
N PHE A 175 12.27 -6.72 -2.42
CA PHE A 175 13.53 -6.31 -1.78
C PHE A 175 13.69 -6.88 -0.37
N GLY A 176 12.58 -7.01 0.36
CA GLY A 176 12.51 -7.55 1.71
C GLY A 176 12.22 -9.05 1.75
N ASP A 177 12.00 -9.55 2.97
CA ASP A 177 11.58 -10.93 3.20
C ASP A 177 10.16 -11.17 2.73
N ILE A 178 9.29 -10.17 2.94
CA ILE A 178 7.85 -10.24 2.61
C ILE A 178 7.37 -8.90 2.06
N GLY A 179 6.69 -8.93 0.90
CA GLY A 179 5.93 -7.82 0.36
C GLY A 179 4.44 -7.95 0.65
N CYS A 180 3.78 -6.85 1.03
CA CYS A 180 2.37 -6.78 1.37
C CYS A 180 1.64 -5.81 0.46
N PHE A 181 0.58 -6.26 -0.21
CA PHE A 181 -0.19 -5.46 -1.17
C PHE A 181 -1.64 -5.33 -0.73
N SER A 182 -2.24 -4.21 -1.08
CA SER A 182 -3.68 -3.96 -0.89
C SER A 182 -4.36 -3.77 -2.23
N PHE A 183 -5.52 -4.38 -2.38
CA PHE A 183 -6.39 -4.22 -3.54
C PHE A 183 -7.73 -3.57 -3.16
N PHE A 184 -7.71 -2.73 -2.13
CA PHE A 184 -8.86 -1.94 -1.71
C PHE A 184 -9.38 -1.06 -2.85
N SER A 185 -10.64 -0.64 -2.78
CA SER A 185 -11.36 0.06 -3.85
C SER A 185 -10.62 1.27 -4.45
N ASN A 186 -9.81 2.01 -3.67
CA ASN A 186 -9.09 3.17 -4.18
C ASN A 186 -7.69 2.86 -4.73
N LYS A 187 -7.22 1.60 -4.64
CA LYS A 187 -5.85 1.22 -5.05
C LYS A 187 -5.72 1.14 -6.57
N ASN A 188 -4.48 1.20 -7.05
CA ASN A 188 -4.17 1.13 -8.49
C ASN A 188 -4.66 -0.16 -9.13
N LEU A 189 -4.60 -1.29 -8.40
CA LEU A 189 -5.30 -2.53 -8.68
C LEU A 189 -6.41 -2.67 -7.66
N SER A 190 -7.67 -2.61 -8.09
CA SER A 190 -8.84 -2.61 -7.20
C SER A 190 -9.72 -3.83 -7.42
N ILE A 191 -10.11 -4.49 -6.32
CA ILE A 191 -11.06 -5.62 -6.31
C ILE A 191 -12.15 -5.46 -5.24
N GLY A 192 -12.30 -4.23 -4.71
CA GLY A 192 -13.17 -3.93 -3.57
C GLY A 192 -12.45 -4.13 -2.24
N GLU A 193 -12.27 -5.36 -1.81
CA GLU A 193 -11.43 -5.77 -0.67
C GLU A 193 -10.52 -6.92 -1.11
N GLY A 194 -9.24 -6.84 -0.81
CA GLY A 194 -8.25 -7.87 -1.11
C GLY A 194 -6.84 -7.44 -0.81
N GLY A 195 -5.93 -8.39 -0.87
CA GLY A 195 -4.50 -8.18 -0.71
C GLY A 195 -3.70 -9.36 -1.25
N MET A 196 -2.39 -9.19 -1.23
CA MET A 196 -1.43 -10.24 -1.61
C MET A 196 -0.24 -10.17 -0.68
N VAL A 197 0.34 -11.31 -0.38
CA VAL A 197 1.66 -11.41 0.25
C VAL A 197 2.61 -12.01 -0.76
N SER A 198 3.82 -11.46 -0.90
CA SER A 198 4.88 -11.98 -1.77
C SER A 198 6.12 -12.33 -0.98
N THR A 199 6.85 -13.34 -1.41
CA THR A 199 8.16 -13.72 -0.86
C THR A 199 8.99 -14.49 -1.89
N LEU A 200 10.31 -14.48 -1.73
CA LEU A 200 11.25 -15.33 -2.48
C LEU A 200 11.65 -16.58 -1.68
N ASP A 201 11.26 -16.69 -0.40
CA ASP A 201 11.58 -17.84 0.44
C ASP A 201 10.44 -18.86 0.45
N PRO A 202 10.64 -20.09 -0.09
CA PRO A 202 9.64 -21.15 -0.06
C PRO A 202 9.20 -21.58 1.34
N LYS A 203 10.03 -21.36 2.38
CA LYS A 203 9.65 -21.69 3.76
C LYS A 203 8.66 -20.65 4.30
N LEU A 204 8.89 -19.37 4.00
CA LEU A 204 7.94 -18.30 4.34
C LEU A 204 6.63 -18.48 3.58
N ASP A 205 6.67 -18.77 2.28
CA ASP A 205 5.46 -19.04 1.49
C ASP A 205 4.61 -20.16 2.09
N LYS A 206 5.25 -21.29 2.46
CA LYS A 206 4.56 -22.39 3.12
C LYS A 206 3.92 -21.97 4.46
N LYS A 207 4.64 -21.18 5.28
CA LYS A 207 4.16 -20.68 6.56
C LYS A 207 2.98 -19.72 6.38
N LEU A 208 3.06 -18.82 5.39
CA LEU A 208 1.99 -17.91 4.99
C LEU A 208 0.74 -18.66 4.52
N GLY A 209 0.91 -19.72 3.72
CA GLY A 209 -0.19 -20.59 3.30
C GLY A 209 -0.94 -21.23 4.46
N TYR A 210 -0.23 -21.69 5.50
CA TYR A 210 -0.84 -22.21 6.73
C TYR A 210 -1.55 -21.12 7.52
N LEU A 211 -0.89 -19.97 7.75
CA LEU A 211 -1.46 -18.84 8.49
C LEU A 211 -2.76 -18.34 7.85
N ARG A 212 -2.82 -18.26 6.52
CA ARG A 212 -3.99 -17.83 5.77
C ARG A 212 -5.23 -18.73 5.95
N SER A 213 -5.03 -20.02 6.19
CA SER A 213 -6.08 -21.05 6.12
C SER A 213 -6.13 -21.95 7.36
N HIS A 214 -6.25 -21.38 8.56
CA HIS A 214 -6.42 -22.12 9.84
C HIS A 214 -5.26 -23.07 10.18
N GLY A 215 -4.11 -22.94 9.56
CA GLY A 215 -2.99 -23.87 9.71
C GLY A 215 -3.22 -25.24 9.07
N MET A 216 -4.26 -25.38 8.24
CA MET A 216 -4.64 -26.67 7.62
C MET A 216 -3.63 -27.12 6.57
N THR A 217 -3.30 -28.41 6.61
CA THR A 217 -2.39 -29.06 5.65
C THR A 217 -3.02 -29.34 4.29
N THR A 218 -4.36 -29.25 4.19
CA THR A 218 -5.13 -29.55 2.99
C THR A 218 -6.23 -28.51 2.79
N LEU A 219 -6.31 -27.95 1.59
CA LEU A 219 -7.31 -26.94 1.24
C LEU A 219 -8.71 -27.57 1.06
N THR A 220 -9.75 -26.74 1.22
CA THR A 220 -11.15 -27.16 1.03
C THR A 220 -11.41 -27.66 -0.39
N LEU A 221 -10.81 -27.03 -1.41
CA LEU A 221 -10.92 -27.45 -2.80
C LEU A 221 -10.36 -28.86 -3.04
N ASP A 222 -9.23 -29.21 -2.42
CA ASP A 222 -8.65 -30.55 -2.59
C ASP A 222 -9.52 -31.63 -1.97
N ARG A 223 -10.15 -31.36 -0.83
CA ARG A 223 -11.14 -32.27 -0.22
C ARG A 223 -12.38 -32.38 -1.10
N HIS A 224 -12.88 -31.28 -1.64
CA HIS A 224 -14.04 -31.29 -2.54
C HIS A 224 -13.77 -32.09 -3.82
N LYS A 225 -12.56 -32.00 -4.39
CA LYS A 225 -12.12 -32.76 -5.55
C LYS A 225 -11.72 -34.20 -5.22
N GLY A 226 -11.92 -34.67 -3.98
CA GLY A 226 -11.60 -36.03 -3.56
C GLY A 226 -10.10 -36.35 -3.51
N ARG A 227 -9.22 -35.32 -3.55
CA ARG A 227 -7.76 -35.46 -3.46
C ARG A 227 -7.28 -35.77 -2.05
N ALA A 228 -8.08 -35.43 -1.03
CA ALA A 228 -7.82 -35.72 0.36
C ALA A 228 -9.11 -35.96 1.12
N ILE A 229 -9.09 -36.95 2.05
CA ILE A 229 -10.26 -37.35 2.85
C ILE A 229 -10.29 -36.55 4.16
N THR A 230 -9.13 -36.20 4.69
CA THR A 230 -8.96 -35.49 5.98
C THR A 230 -7.94 -34.39 5.87
N TYR A 231 -7.76 -33.62 6.94
CA TYR A 231 -6.72 -32.61 7.10
C TYR A 231 -6.13 -32.69 8.51
N ASP A 232 -4.93 -32.15 8.64
CA ASP A 232 -4.29 -31.86 9.93
C ASP A 232 -4.10 -30.35 10.07
N VAL A 233 -3.83 -29.87 11.25
CA VAL A 233 -3.52 -28.47 11.58
C VAL A 233 -2.05 -28.41 12.03
N ALA A 234 -1.18 -27.94 11.15
CA ALA A 234 0.25 -27.90 11.39
C ALA A 234 0.65 -26.80 12.43
N GLN A 235 -0.13 -25.75 12.53
CA GLN A 235 0.05 -24.62 13.45
C GLN A 235 -1.26 -23.84 13.60
N PRO A 236 -1.44 -23.01 14.64
CA PRO A 236 -2.54 -22.06 14.68
C PRO A 236 -2.51 -21.15 13.45
N GLY A 237 -3.68 -20.86 12.89
CA GLY A 237 -3.81 -20.02 11.71
C GLY A 237 -5.14 -19.27 11.69
N LEU A 238 -5.27 -18.39 10.70
CA LEU A 238 -6.37 -17.44 10.54
C LEU A 238 -7.28 -17.84 9.37
N ASN A 239 -8.36 -17.10 9.17
CA ASN A 239 -9.15 -17.19 7.95
C ASN A 239 -9.04 -15.87 7.17
N TYR A 240 -7.96 -15.73 6.39
CA TYR A 240 -7.67 -14.57 5.58
C TYR A 240 -7.71 -14.88 4.07
N ARG A 241 -8.45 -15.93 3.69
CA ARG A 241 -8.56 -16.35 2.28
C ARG A 241 -9.27 -15.31 1.43
N MET A 242 -8.79 -15.15 0.20
CA MET A 242 -9.50 -14.46 -0.87
C MET A 242 -10.50 -15.42 -1.52
N ASP A 243 -11.65 -14.93 -1.97
CA ASP A 243 -12.62 -15.69 -2.74
C ASP A 243 -12.34 -15.62 -4.25
N GLU A 244 -12.99 -16.53 -5.02
CA GLU A 244 -12.80 -16.64 -6.48
C GLU A 244 -13.31 -15.41 -7.24
N MET A 245 -14.34 -14.73 -6.77
CA MET A 245 -14.90 -13.55 -7.45
C MET A 245 -13.90 -12.40 -7.44
N ARG A 246 -13.29 -12.14 -6.27
CA ARG A 246 -12.26 -11.10 -6.10
C ARG A 246 -11.00 -11.44 -6.88
N ALA A 247 -10.58 -12.69 -6.86
CA ALA A 247 -9.43 -13.15 -7.64
C ALA A 247 -9.64 -12.99 -9.15
N ALA A 248 -10.85 -13.29 -9.66
CA ALA A 248 -11.19 -13.10 -11.06
C ALA A 248 -11.16 -11.62 -11.48
N ILE A 249 -11.66 -10.70 -10.64
CA ILE A 249 -11.49 -9.25 -10.86
C ILE A 249 -10.00 -8.90 -10.84
N GLY A 250 -9.24 -9.47 -9.91
CA GLY A 250 -7.81 -9.23 -9.72
C GLY A 250 -6.99 -9.51 -10.99
N SER A 251 -7.24 -10.64 -11.66
CA SER A 251 -6.58 -10.96 -12.94
C SER A 251 -6.89 -9.92 -14.02
N VAL A 252 -8.15 -9.47 -14.15
CA VAL A 252 -8.51 -8.42 -15.12
C VAL A 252 -7.85 -7.09 -14.79
N GLN A 253 -7.84 -6.71 -13.52
CA GLN A 253 -7.23 -5.46 -13.07
C GLN A 253 -5.70 -5.48 -13.20
N LEU A 254 -5.06 -6.64 -13.03
CA LEU A 254 -3.63 -6.80 -13.23
C LEU A 254 -3.23 -6.51 -14.69
N ASP A 255 -4.02 -6.96 -15.66
CA ASP A 255 -3.80 -6.66 -17.08
C ASP A 255 -3.91 -5.15 -17.38
N LYS A 256 -4.79 -4.43 -16.66
CA LYS A 256 -4.97 -2.98 -16.82
C LYS A 256 -3.93 -2.14 -16.08
N LEU A 257 -3.26 -2.71 -15.08
CA LEU A 257 -2.42 -1.98 -14.13
C LEU A 257 -1.28 -1.18 -14.79
N PRO A 258 -0.49 -1.72 -15.73
CA PRO A 258 0.60 -0.96 -16.36
C PRO A 258 0.11 0.29 -17.09
N ALA A 259 -0.97 0.18 -17.88
CA ALA A 259 -1.55 1.31 -18.59
C ALA A 259 -2.16 2.35 -17.63
N GLY A 260 -2.81 1.89 -16.55
CA GLY A 260 -3.35 2.76 -15.51
C GLY A 260 -2.25 3.54 -14.77
N ASN A 261 -1.13 2.88 -14.44
CA ASN A 261 0.02 3.52 -13.80
C ASN A 261 0.69 4.55 -14.73
N ALA A 262 0.86 4.22 -16.02
CA ALA A 262 1.40 5.16 -17.01
C ALA A 262 0.52 6.42 -17.11
N ARG A 263 -0.82 6.25 -17.21
CA ARG A 263 -1.75 7.39 -17.28
C ARG A 263 -1.72 8.27 -16.02
N ARG A 264 -1.61 7.68 -14.83
CA ARG A 264 -1.41 8.43 -13.58
C ARG A 264 -0.13 9.26 -13.61
N GLY A 265 0.94 8.73 -14.20
CA GLY A 265 2.18 9.47 -14.41
C GLY A 265 2.00 10.71 -15.29
N GLU A 266 1.34 10.57 -16.45
CA GLU A 266 1.03 11.69 -17.36
C GLU A 266 0.24 12.80 -16.63
N LEU A 267 -0.81 12.42 -15.90
CA LEU A 267 -1.63 13.35 -15.14
C LEU A 267 -0.84 14.03 -14.01
N THR A 268 0.07 13.31 -13.34
CA THR A 268 0.95 13.87 -12.31
C THR A 268 1.89 14.92 -12.91
N GLU A 269 2.45 14.67 -14.09
CA GLU A 269 3.30 15.66 -14.77
C GLU A 269 2.48 16.90 -15.21
N ARG A 270 1.21 16.74 -15.58
CA ARG A 270 0.30 17.86 -15.82
C ARG A 270 0.11 18.70 -14.57
N TYR A 271 -0.16 18.08 -13.41
CA TYR A 271 -0.23 18.76 -12.11
C TYR A 271 1.07 19.53 -11.79
N ARG A 272 2.23 18.89 -11.98
CA ARG A 272 3.53 19.52 -11.76
C ARG A 272 3.74 20.73 -12.65
N SER A 273 3.34 20.63 -13.92
CA SER A 273 3.43 21.75 -14.86
C SER A 273 2.55 22.92 -14.44
N ASN A 274 1.30 22.66 -14.07
CA ASN A 274 0.32 23.70 -13.72
C ASN A 274 0.63 24.38 -12.39
N LEU A 275 1.20 23.67 -11.43
CA LEU A 275 1.56 24.21 -10.11
C LEU A 275 2.98 24.74 -10.04
N ARG A 276 3.75 24.67 -11.15
CA ARG A 276 5.14 25.17 -11.20
C ARG A 276 5.21 26.67 -10.89
N GLY A 277 6.08 27.03 -9.95
CA GLY A 277 6.28 28.42 -9.53
C GLY A 277 5.21 28.95 -8.57
N SER A 278 4.22 28.14 -8.20
CA SER A 278 3.29 28.46 -7.11
C SER A 278 3.93 28.20 -5.75
N ALA A 279 3.22 28.56 -4.67
CA ALA A 279 3.63 28.27 -3.30
C ALA A 279 3.33 26.81 -2.86
N VAL A 280 2.69 26.01 -3.72
CA VAL A 280 2.37 24.61 -3.46
C VAL A 280 3.54 23.73 -3.89
N SER A 281 3.99 22.84 -3.01
CA SER A 281 5.04 21.86 -3.32
C SER A 281 4.44 20.47 -3.55
N ILE A 282 4.87 19.80 -4.64
CA ILE A 282 4.58 18.38 -4.88
C ILE A 282 5.82 17.58 -4.48
N PRO A 283 5.73 16.68 -3.47
CA PRO A 283 6.87 15.85 -3.06
C PRO A 283 7.29 14.88 -4.16
N PHE A 284 8.45 14.27 -3.99
CA PHE A 284 9.02 13.29 -4.93
C PHE A 284 9.28 13.84 -6.34
N GLY A 285 9.59 15.15 -6.45
CA GLY A 285 9.85 15.81 -7.74
C GLY A 285 11.11 15.30 -8.44
N GLU A 286 12.17 15.06 -7.67
CA GLU A 286 13.44 14.51 -8.16
C GLU A 286 13.50 13.02 -7.86
N GLN A 287 13.08 12.20 -8.82
CA GLN A 287 13.27 10.76 -8.74
C GLN A 287 14.64 10.37 -9.31
N ALA A 288 15.24 9.35 -8.70
CA ALA A 288 16.42 8.74 -9.30
C ALA A 288 16.04 8.22 -10.72
N SER A 289 16.95 8.41 -11.69
CA SER A 289 16.71 8.01 -13.09
C SER A 289 16.44 6.52 -13.28
N ASN A 290 16.73 5.70 -12.27
CA ASN A 290 16.52 4.26 -12.22
C ASN A 290 15.23 3.85 -11.48
N ALA A 291 14.42 4.81 -10.98
CA ALA A 291 13.18 4.52 -10.28
C ALA A 291 11.96 4.62 -11.21
N THR A 292 11.04 3.67 -11.08
CA THR A 292 9.72 3.67 -11.71
C THR A 292 8.65 3.88 -10.65
N SER A 293 7.88 4.96 -10.73
CA SER A 293 6.76 5.27 -9.84
C SER A 293 5.43 4.91 -10.47
N VAL A 294 4.41 4.69 -9.62
CA VAL A 294 3.06 4.30 -10.06
C VAL A 294 1.97 5.27 -9.64
N TYR A 295 2.35 6.35 -8.94
CA TYR A 295 1.51 7.53 -8.73
C TYR A 295 0.12 7.20 -8.16
N HIS A 296 0.08 6.53 -7.00
CA HIS A 296 -1.18 6.09 -6.40
C HIS A 296 -2.09 7.26 -6.00
N ILE A 297 -1.55 8.23 -5.30
CA ILE A 297 -2.21 9.48 -4.91
C ILE A 297 -1.35 10.68 -5.31
N LEU A 298 -1.96 11.86 -5.39
CA LEU A 298 -1.25 13.13 -5.60
C LEU A 298 -1.20 13.92 -4.29
N PRO A 299 -0.20 13.72 -3.43
CA PRO A 299 -0.01 14.55 -2.26
C PRO A 299 0.61 15.88 -2.66
N VAL A 300 0.16 16.95 -2.02
CA VAL A 300 0.77 18.27 -2.10
C VAL A 300 1.06 18.81 -0.71
N LEU A 301 2.06 19.68 -0.58
CA LEU A 301 2.37 20.38 0.64
C LEU A 301 1.98 21.86 0.45
N LEU A 302 1.02 22.30 1.26
CA LEU A 302 0.54 23.69 1.25
C LEU A 302 1.60 24.63 1.88
N PRO A 303 1.58 25.94 1.58
CA PRO A 303 2.40 26.94 2.26
C PRO A 303 2.22 26.89 3.78
N GLU A 304 3.24 27.31 4.54
CA GLU A 304 3.20 27.25 6.01
C GLU A 304 2.06 28.05 6.65
N ASN A 305 1.69 29.16 6.01
CA ASN A 305 0.62 30.06 6.46
C ASN A 305 -0.76 29.70 5.91
N ALA A 306 -0.90 28.66 5.11
CA ALA A 306 -2.20 28.27 4.55
C ALA A 306 -3.10 27.64 5.62
N ASP A 307 -4.36 28.07 5.64
CA ASP A 307 -5.41 27.34 6.37
C ASP A 307 -5.91 26.16 5.54
N ARG A 308 -5.40 24.98 5.82
CA ARG A 308 -5.77 23.76 5.11
C ARG A 308 -7.28 23.48 5.16
N ILE A 309 -7.96 23.82 6.26
CA ILE A 309 -9.39 23.57 6.41
C ILE A 309 -10.16 24.50 5.47
N ALA A 310 -9.77 25.77 5.38
CA ALA A 310 -10.36 26.71 4.44
C ALA A 310 -10.13 26.27 2.98
N VAL A 311 -8.91 25.80 2.63
CA VAL A 311 -8.60 25.28 1.29
C VAL A 311 -9.47 24.06 0.95
N ILE A 312 -9.64 23.08 1.88
CA ILE A 312 -10.54 21.93 1.70
C ILE A 312 -11.97 22.38 1.49
N GLY A 313 -12.43 23.39 2.25
CA GLY A 313 -13.76 23.98 2.12
C GLY A 313 -13.99 24.59 0.73
N ALA A 314 -13.05 25.39 0.25
CA ALA A 314 -13.12 26.04 -1.07
C ALA A 314 -13.13 25.03 -2.23
N LEU A 315 -12.29 23.98 -2.17
CA LEU A 315 -12.33 22.89 -3.15
C LEU A 315 -13.67 22.17 -3.15
N LYS A 316 -14.21 21.88 -1.96
CA LYS A 316 -15.53 21.24 -1.80
C LYS A 316 -16.66 22.08 -2.39
N GLU A 317 -16.65 23.40 -2.21
CA GLU A 317 -17.66 24.31 -2.80
C GLU A 317 -17.66 24.27 -4.33
N LYS A 318 -16.50 23.98 -4.93
CA LYS A 318 -16.36 23.74 -6.38
C LYS A 318 -16.63 22.30 -6.80
N GLY A 319 -17.09 21.43 -5.87
CA GLY A 319 -17.38 20.03 -6.15
C GLY A 319 -16.13 19.16 -6.33
N ILE A 320 -14.96 19.61 -5.88
CA ILE A 320 -13.68 18.88 -5.95
C ILE A 320 -13.43 18.17 -4.63
N GLN A 321 -13.33 16.85 -4.67
CA GLN A 321 -13.02 16.02 -3.49
C GLN A 321 -11.51 16.05 -3.20
N SER A 322 -11.14 16.32 -1.96
CA SER A 322 -9.77 16.21 -1.46
C SER A 322 -9.72 15.38 -0.18
N SER A 323 -8.51 14.96 0.24
CA SER A 323 -8.32 14.15 1.43
C SER A 323 -6.99 14.46 2.11
N ILE A 324 -6.72 13.75 3.22
CA ILE A 324 -5.47 13.80 3.96
C ILE A 324 -4.94 12.37 4.10
N HIS A 325 -3.73 12.11 3.61
CA HIS A 325 -3.03 10.83 3.74
C HIS A 325 -1.65 11.06 4.41
N TYR A 326 -1.55 10.94 5.76
CA TYR A 326 -2.58 10.58 6.72
C TYR A 326 -2.56 11.54 7.90
N PRO A 327 -3.60 11.58 8.79
CA PRO A 327 -3.49 12.25 10.08
C PRO A 327 -2.39 11.58 10.93
N PRO A 328 -1.69 12.33 11.79
CA PRO A 328 -0.63 11.75 12.60
C PRO A 328 -1.16 10.86 13.73
N PHE A 329 -0.40 9.83 14.09
CA PHE A 329 -0.82 8.84 15.10
C PHE A 329 -1.07 9.44 16.48
N TRP A 330 -0.32 10.47 16.88
CA TRP A 330 -0.47 11.14 18.18
C TRP A 330 -1.81 11.88 18.35
N ASP A 331 -2.55 12.12 17.29
CA ASP A 331 -3.89 12.71 17.31
C ASP A 331 -5.00 11.66 17.49
N PHE A 332 -4.71 10.37 17.28
CA PHE A 332 -5.70 9.32 17.42
C PHE A 332 -5.92 8.94 18.89
N ILE A 333 -7.20 8.80 19.27
CA ILE A 333 -7.59 8.45 20.64
C ILE A 333 -6.90 7.15 21.11
N ALA A 334 -6.81 6.15 20.21
CA ALA A 334 -6.24 4.84 20.50
C ALA A 334 -4.73 4.89 20.84
N TYR A 335 -4.01 5.93 20.38
CA TYR A 335 -2.56 6.06 20.52
C TYR A 335 -2.13 7.29 21.31
N LYS A 336 -3.10 7.95 21.99
CA LYS A 336 -2.84 9.16 22.78
C LYS A 336 -1.81 8.89 23.86
N GLY A 337 -0.70 9.65 23.82
CA GLY A 337 0.41 9.50 24.77
C GLY A 337 1.41 8.39 24.44
N GLN A 338 1.18 7.59 23.39
CA GLN A 338 2.14 6.59 22.91
C GLN A 338 3.19 7.21 21.97
N PHE A 339 2.81 8.20 21.18
CA PHE A 339 3.67 8.89 20.21
C PHE A 339 3.71 10.40 20.47
N SER A 340 4.80 11.04 20.07
CA SER A 340 4.98 12.49 20.18
C SER A 340 5.39 13.10 18.83
N PRO A 341 4.87 14.29 18.45
CA PRO A 341 5.32 15.00 17.28
C PRO A 341 6.82 15.35 17.32
N ASN A 342 7.41 15.44 18.51
CA ASN A 342 8.84 15.73 18.69
C ASN A 342 9.73 14.56 18.25
N ASP A 343 9.21 13.33 18.21
CA ASP A 343 9.94 12.14 17.77
C ASP A 343 10.04 12.05 16.24
N SER A 344 9.17 12.79 15.53
CA SER A 344 9.08 12.79 14.07
C SER A 344 8.75 14.21 13.56
N PRO A 345 9.67 15.18 13.71
CA PRO A 345 9.40 16.59 13.42
C PRO A 345 9.12 16.87 11.93
N VAL A 346 9.75 16.15 11.00
CA VAL A 346 9.48 16.29 9.57
C VAL A 346 8.06 15.83 9.25
N THR A 347 7.68 14.65 9.73
CA THR A 347 6.32 14.13 9.58
C THR A 347 5.27 15.03 10.24
N ALA A 348 5.58 15.63 11.39
CA ALA A 348 4.67 16.56 12.06
C ALA A 348 4.37 17.79 11.17
N ASP A 349 5.38 18.36 10.50
CA ASP A 349 5.17 19.46 9.57
C ASP A 349 4.40 19.00 8.32
N ILE A 350 4.74 17.84 7.75
CA ILE A 350 3.99 17.25 6.63
C ILE A 350 2.51 17.07 7.02
N CYS A 351 2.22 16.42 8.13
CA CYS A 351 0.84 16.15 8.57
C CYS A 351 0.01 17.42 8.81
N ARG A 352 0.65 18.52 9.21
CA ARG A 352 -0.01 19.82 9.38
C ARG A 352 -0.42 20.44 8.05
N ARG A 353 0.36 20.25 6.98
CA ARG A 353 0.28 20.99 5.71
C ARG A 353 -0.18 20.17 4.52
N GLN A 354 -0.09 18.85 4.58
CA GLN A 354 -0.41 18.00 3.43
C GLN A 354 -1.89 18.06 3.05
N LEU A 355 -2.12 17.92 1.75
CA LEU A 355 -3.43 17.73 1.13
C LEU A 355 -3.27 16.72 -0.01
N THR A 356 -4.26 15.86 -0.23
CA THR A 356 -4.29 14.94 -1.38
C THR A 356 -5.33 15.40 -2.37
N LEU A 357 -4.89 15.63 -3.60
CA LEU A 357 -5.71 16.03 -4.75
C LEU A 357 -6.22 14.82 -5.53
N PRO A 358 -7.28 14.96 -6.34
CA PRO A 358 -7.79 13.90 -7.20
C PRO A 358 -6.73 13.33 -8.14
N LEU A 359 -6.68 11.99 -8.26
CA LEU A 359 -5.84 11.32 -9.25
C LEU A 359 -6.38 9.92 -9.54
N PHE A 360 -6.83 9.66 -10.76
CA PHE A 360 -7.30 8.35 -11.21
C PHE A 360 -7.11 8.19 -12.74
N PRO A 361 -6.97 6.96 -13.26
CA PRO A 361 -6.52 6.77 -14.64
C PRO A 361 -7.53 7.22 -15.72
N THR A 362 -8.81 7.38 -15.37
CA THR A 362 -9.84 7.89 -16.30
C THR A 362 -10.05 9.41 -16.20
N MET A 363 -9.25 10.11 -15.41
CA MET A 363 -9.27 11.56 -15.26
C MET A 363 -8.82 12.25 -16.55
N THR A 364 -9.49 13.35 -16.92
CA THR A 364 -9.12 14.18 -18.06
C THR A 364 -8.09 15.24 -17.68
N GLU A 365 -7.42 15.80 -18.68
CA GLU A 365 -6.48 16.91 -18.46
C GLU A 365 -7.22 18.18 -18.01
N ASP A 366 -8.43 18.42 -18.55
CA ASP A 366 -9.27 19.56 -18.15
C ASP A 366 -9.67 19.47 -16.66
N GLU A 367 -9.97 18.27 -16.16
CA GLU A 367 -10.24 18.05 -14.72
C GLU A 367 -8.99 18.35 -13.87
N VAL A 368 -7.78 18.03 -14.34
CA VAL A 368 -6.52 18.41 -13.67
C VAL A 368 -6.37 19.93 -13.62
N ASP A 369 -6.60 20.60 -14.75
CA ASP A 369 -6.49 22.07 -14.85
C ASP A 369 -7.51 22.76 -13.92
N GLU A 370 -8.74 22.26 -13.85
CA GLU A 370 -9.78 22.77 -12.95
C GLU A 370 -9.37 22.61 -11.48
N VAL A 371 -8.81 21.45 -11.08
CA VAL A 371 -8.32 21.22 -9.71
C VAL A 371 -7.19 22.19 -9.36
N CYS A 372 -6.24 22.39 -10.28
CA CYS A 372 -5.12 23.31 -10.07
C CYS A 372 -5.58 24.75 -9.89
N ASN A 373 -6.47 25.23 -10.78
CA ASN A 373 -7.02 26.57 -10.71
C ASN A 373 -7.79 26.79 -9.40
N ALA A 374 -8.64 25.84 -9.02
CA ALA A 374 -9.38 25.91 -7.77
C ALA A 374 -8.48 25.95 -6.54
N LEU A 375 -7.38 25.16 -6.53
CA LEU A 375 -6.39 25.17 -5.44
C LEU A 375 -5.68 26.52 -5.35
N LEU A 376 -5.22 27.07 -6.48
CA LEU A 376 -4.52 28.35 -6.51
C LEU A 376 -5.41 29.51 -6.08
N GLU A 377 -6.69 29.53 -6.51
CA GLU A 377 -7.68 30.52 -6.05
C GLU A 377 -7.96 30.41 -4.54
N ALA A 378 -7.98 29.19 -3.98
CA ALA A 378 -8.18 28.97 -2.56
C ALA A 378 -7.01 29.43 -1.68
N LEU A 379 -5.83 29.65 -2.29
CA LEU A 379 -4.62 30.10 -1.62
C LEU A 379 -4.31 31.60 -1.83
N ALA A 380 -5.06 32.27 -2.73
CA ALA A 380 -4.92 33.69 -3.03
C ALA A 380 -5.58 34.57 -1.95
#